data_8819ac4257879a181b525955343f1659
#
_entry.id   8819ac4257879a181b525955343f1659
#
_cell.length_a   1.000
_cell.length_b   1.000
_cell.length_c   1.000
_cell.angle_alpha   90.00
_cell.angle_beta   90.00
_cell.angle_gamma   90.00
#
_symmetry.space_group_name_H-M   'P 1'
#
loop_
_entity.id
_entity.type
_entity.pdbx_description
1 polymer ?
#
loop_
_entity_poly.entity_id
_entity_poly.type
_entity_poly.pdbx_seq_one_letter_code
_entity_poly.pdbx_strand_id
1 'polypeptide(L)'
;KIKDFNPNIFWGKNKNIQEEKNLHSFVWLNLIDRKNDGKSIQKIINLWILRNSNYKKNLWESSVLSKRIISWILNSEIILTNGLFEFKRGFFNSIISQTTHLKKNIKFEKDNLKKIEILTALLLSGLVFKEYDNNFKIAVKELEKLVKNFFDVEGFPLSRNPSDLVFVLKHLIICK
;
A
#
# COMPACT_ATOMS: atom_id res chain seq x y z
N LYS A 1 -1.69 -16.31 15.68
CA LYS A 1 -1.85 -17.45 14.73
C LYS A 1 -3.15 -17.27 13.99
N ILE A 2 -3.11 -17.18 12.67
CA ILE A 2 -4.29 -17.23 11.80
C ILE A 2 -4.69 -18.71 11.70
N LYS A 3 -5.38 -19.21 12.74
CA LYS A 3 -5.96 -20.55 12.71
C LYS A 3 -7.30 -20.48 11.98
N ASP A 4 -7.57 -21.48 11.14
CA ASP A 4 -8.86 -21.71 10.47
C ASP A 4 -9.37 -20.54 9.60
N PHE A 5 -8.50 -20.05 8.71
CA PHE A 5 -8.88 -19.03 7.75
C PHE A 5 -10.02 -19.51 6.85
N ASN A 6 -11.21 -18.93 7.05
CA ASN A 6 -12.34 -19.09 6.14
C ASN A 6 -12.47 -17.84 5.27
N PRO A 7 -12.22 -17.94 3.95
CA PRO A 7 -12.26 -16.78 3.05
C PRO A 7 -13.63 -16.10 2.99
N ASN A 8 -14.71 -16.83 3.19
CA ASN A 8 -16.05 -16.28 3.10
C ASN A 8 -16.41 -15.45 4.35
N ILE A 9 -15.88 -15.83 5.50
CA ILE A 9 -16.00 -15.04 6.73
C ILE A 9 -15.06 -13.84 6.67
N PHE A 10 -13.82 -14.05 6.27
CA PHE A 10 -12.79 -13.01 6.26
C PHE A 10 -13.13 -11.87 5.27
N TRP A 11 -13.63 -12.21 4.08
CA TRP A 11 -14.06 -11.27 3.04
C TRP A 11 -15.59 -11.05 3.01
N GLY A 12 -16.30 -11.43 4.08
CA GLY A 12 -17.76 -11.36 4.14
C GLY A 12 -18.32 -9.95 4.09
N LYS A 13 -19.54 -9.82 3.57
CA LYS A 13 -20.20 -8.55 3.21
C LYS A 13 -20.73 -7.71 4.39
N ASN A 14 -20.73 -8.21 5.63
CA ASN A 14 -21.37 -7.54 6.77
C ASN A 14 -20.42 -6.58 7.52
N LYS A 15 -19.54 -5.89 6.80
CA LYS A 15 -18.63 -4.90 7.36
C LYS A 15 -19.07 -3.50 6.98
N ASN A 16 -18.86 -2.55 7.88
CA ASN A 16 -19.01 -1.16 7.51
C ASN A 16 -17.89 -0.74 6.50
N ILE A 17 -18.10 0.37 5.80
CA ILE A 17 -17.19 0.83 4.73
C ILE A 17 -15.75 1.01 5.25
N GLN A 18 -15.58 1.49 6.49
CA GLN A 18 -14.25 1.72 7.06
C GLN A 18 -13.55 0.42 7.42
N GLU A 19 -14.26 -0.55 7.95
CA GLU A 19 -13.73 -1.90 8.21
C GLU A 19 -13.33 -2.60 6.91
N GLU A 20 -14.15 -2.47 5.85
CA GLU A 20 -13.82 -2.97 4.52
C GLU A 20 -12.53 -2.34 4.00
N LYS A 21 -12.40 -1.00 4.04
CA LYS A 21 -11.19 -0.30 3.63
C LYS A 21 -9.97 -0.73 4.43
N ASN A 22 -10.08 -0.85 5.74
CA ASN A 22 -8.99 -1.28 6.61
C ASN A 22 -8.55 -2.72 6.28
N LEU A 23 -9.49 -3.62 6.07
CA LEU A 23 -9.21 -5.01 5.71
C LEU A 23 -8.49 -5.09 4.36
N HIS A 24 -9.00 -4.38 3.36
CA HIS A 24 -8.46 -4.40 1.99
C HIS A 24 -7.19 -3.55 1.81
N SER A 25 -6.81 -2.75 2.81
CA SER A 25 -5.53 -2.03 2.85
C SER A 25 -4.33 -2.92 3.20
N PHE A 26 -4.58 -4.09 3.79
CA PHE A 26 -3.57 -5.05 4.27
C PHE A 26 -2.58 -4.49 5.31
N VAL A 27 -2.85 -3.35 5.94
CA VAL A 27 -1.98 -2.79 7.00
C VAL A 27 -1.85 -3.76 8.19
N TRP A 28 -2.85 -4.61 8.42
CA TRP A 28 -2.84 -5.66 9.43
C TRP A 28 -1.72 -6.69 9.24
N LEU A 29 -1.09 -6.81 8.05
CA LEU A 29 0.10 -7.64 7.82
C LEU A 29 1.27 -7.28 8.75
N ASN A 30 1.32 -6.04 9.23
CA ASN A 30 2.38 -5.62 10.15
C ASN A 30 2.20 -6.17 11.58
N LEU A 31 1.05 -6.76 11.90
CA LEU A 31 0.68 -7.26 13.22
C LEU A 31 0.72 -8.81 13.32
N ILE A 32 1.12 -9.49 12.25
CA ILE A 32 1.08 -10.95 12.18
C ILE A 32 2.38 -11.60 12.67
N ASP A 33 2.27 -12.86 13.08
CA ASP A 33 3.42 -13.70 13.39
C ASP A 33 4.10 -14.17 12.09
N ARG A 34 5.23 -13.53 11.76
CA ARG A 34 5.99 -13.81 10.53
C ARG A 34 6.51 -15.25 10.43
N LYS A 35 6.74 -15.92 11.58
CA LYS A 35 7.29 -17.29 11.58
C LYS A 35 6.23 -18.35 11.27
N ASN A 36 5.00 -18.14 11.73
CA ASN A 36 3.99 -19.20 11.74
C ASN A 36 2.87 -19.02 10.69
N ASP A 37 2.66 -17.81 10.19
CA ASP A 37 1.46 -17.48 9.39
C ASP A 37 1.70 -17.38 7.87
N GLY A 38 2.92 -17.59 7.38
CA GLY A 38 3.30 -17.36 5.98
C GLY A 38 2.41 -18.07 4.94
N LYS A 39 2.12 -19.36 5.14
CA LYS A 39 1.25 -20.13 4.22
C LYS A 39 -0.19 -19.59 4.20
N SER A 40 -0.71 -19.22 5.36
CA SER A 40 -2.06 -18.64 5.49
C SER A 40 -2.14 -17.29 4.79
N ILE A 41 -1.10 -16.47 4.93
CA ILE A 41 -1.00 -15.15 4.27
C ILE A 41 -0.97 -15.30 2.76
N GLN A 42 -0.15 -16.20 2.21
CA GLN A 42 -0.12 -16.49 0.78
C GLN A 42 -1.50 -16.88 0.26
N LYS A 43 -2.21 -17.77 0.97
CA LYS A 43 -3.57 -18.18 0.62
C LYS A 43 -4.54 -17.00 0.63
N ILE A 44 -4.47 -16.15 1.65
CA ILE A 44 -5.32 -14.95 1.79
C ILE A 44 -5.10 -13.99 0.63
N ILE A 45 -3.83 -13.68 0.32
CA ILE A 45 -3.48 -12.75 -0.75
C ILE A 45 -3.83 -13.33 -2.12
N ASN A 46 -3.55 -14.60 -2.37
CA ASN A 46 -3.91 -15.24 -3.63
C ASN A 46 -5.43 -15.21 -3.88
N LEU A 47 -6.22 -15.55 -2.87
CA LEU A 47 -7.68 -15.46 -2.98
C LEU A 47 -8.17 -14.03 -3.18
N TRP A 48 -7.50 -13.05 -2.54
CA TRP A 48 -7.82 -11.65 -2.76
C TRP A 48 -7.55 -11.22 -4.20
N ILE A 49 -6.39 -11.59 -4.76
CA ILE A 49 -6.01 -11.29 -6.15
C ILE A 49 -7.03 -11.90 -7.11
N LEU A 50 -7.38 -13.17 -6.94
CA LEU A 50 -8.36 -13.85 -7.80
C LEU A 50 -9.74 -13.17 -7.78
N ARG A 51 -10.18 -12.66 -6.63
CA ARG A 51 -11.50 -12.03 -6.46
C ARG A 51 -11.55 -10.56 -6.83
N ASN A 52 -10.42 -9.85 -6.79
CA ASN A 52 -10.37 -8.38 -6.86
C ASN A 52 -9.34 -7.85 -7.88
N SER A 53 -8.98 -8.67 -8.89
CA SER A 53 -8.11 -8.27 -10.00
C SER A 53 -8.71 -7.11 -10.81
N ASN A 54 -10.04 -7.02 -10.89
CA ASN A 54 -10.74 -5.98 -11.61
C ASN A 54 -11.05 -4.77 -10.71
N TYR A 55 -11.21 -3.62 -11.34
CA TYR A 55 -11.56 -2.37 -10.67
C TYR A 55 -12.86 -2.50 -9.86
N LYS A 56 -12.78 -2.09 -8.58
CA LYS A 56 -13.93 -1.95 -7.66
C LYS A 56 -13.77 -0.65 -6.90
N LYS A 57 -14.73 0.28 -7.03
CA LYS A 57 -14.64 1.66 -6.54
C LYS A 57 -14.04 1.79 -5.12
N ASN A 58 -14.59 1.08 -4.13
CA ASN A 58 -14.13 1.19 -2.74
C ASN A 58 -12.73 0.59 -2.51
N LEU A 59 -12.41 -0.50 -3.21
CA LEU A 59 -11.15 -1.22 -3.05
C LEU A 59 -10.00 -0.59 -3.84
N TRP A 60 -10.34 0.20 -4.86
CA TRP A 60 -9.39 0.90 -5.72
C TRP A 60 -9.30 2.39 -5.42
N GLU A 61 -9.86 2.83 -4.30
CA GLU A 61 -9.61 4.18 -3.77
C GLU A 61 -8.12 4.37 -3.48
N SER A 62 -7.58 5.53 -3.84
CA SER A 62 -6.13 5.82 -3.80
C SER A 62 -5.49 5.52 -2.45
N SER A 63 -6.13 5.88 -1.33
CA SER A 63 -5.59 5.60 0.01
C SER A 63 -5.58 4.10 0.33
N VAL A 64 -6.62 3.33 -0.07
CA VAL A 64 -6.66 1.87 0.15
C VAL A 64 -5.58 1.18 -0.70
N LEU A 65 -5.43 1.60 -1.97
CA LEU A 65 -4.40 1.08 -2.87
C LEU A 65 -2.99 1.35 -2.37
N SER A 66 -2.70 2.60 -1.98
CA SER A 66 -1.38 3.01 -1.51
C SER A 66 -0.97 2.19 -0.28
N LYS A 67 -1.84 2.11 0.72
CA LYS A 67 -1.60 1.29 1.93
C LYS A 67 -1.36 -0.17 1.59
N ARG A 68 -2.13 -0.74 0.67
CA ARG A 68 -1.98 -2.14 0.26
C ARG A 68 -0.66 -2.38 -0.46
N ILE A 69 -0.28 -1.53 -1.41
CA ILE A 69 0.99 -1.65 -2.13
C ILE A 69 2.16 -1.55 -1.15
N ILE A 70 2.17 -0.54 -0.27
CA ILE A 70 3.18 -0.37 0.77
C ILE A 70 3.25 -1.62 1.65
N SER A 71 2.12 -2.08 2.17
CA SER A 71 2.06 -3.26 3.04
C SER A 71 2.55 -4.53 2.36
N TRP A 72 2.20 -4.73 1.09
CA TRP A 72 2.62 -5.90 0.33
C TRP A 72 4.11 -5.88 0.02
N ILE A 73 4.67 -4.73 -0.34
CA ILE A 73 6.11 -4.59 -0.62
C ILE A 73 6.92 -4.78 0.66
N LEU A 74 6.57 -4.11 1.76
CA LEU A 74 7.28 -4.22 3.03
C LEU A 74 7.20 -5.62 3.67
N ASN A 75 6.17 -6.39 3.36
CA ASN A 75 6.00 -7.77 3.83
C ASN A 75 6.27 -8.81 2.72
N SER A 76 6.93 -8.43 1.62
CA SER A 76 7.15 -9.31 0.48
C SER A 76 7.93 -10.58 0.82
N GLU A 77 8.87 -10.52 1.75
CA GLU A 77 9.61 -11.69 2.21
C GLU A 77 8.67 -12.80 2.70
N ILE A 78 7.79 -12.51 3.66
CA ILE A 78 6.85 -13.51 4.20
C ILE A 78 5.81 -13.94 3.16
N ILE A 79 5.40 -13.02 2.28
CA ILE A 79 4.41 -13.29 1.23
C ILE A 79 4.97 -14.23 0.17
N LEU A 80 6.23 -14.06 -0.24
CA LEU A 80 6.82 -14.74 -1.39
C LEU A 80 7.65 -15.98 -1.01
N THR A 81 8.04 -16.13 0.27
CA THR A 81 8.81 -17.28 0.73
C THR A 81 8.05 -18.58 0.45
N ASN A 82 8.71 -19.52 -0.24
CA ASN A 82 8.12 -20.79 -0.66
C ASN A 82 6.86 -20.69 -1.55
N GLY A 83 6.55 -19.50 -2.09
CA GLY A 83 5.44 -19.32 -3.02
C GLY A 83 5.71 -19.94 -4.38
N LEU A 84 4.70 -20.59 -4.98
CA LEU A 84 4.76 -21.10 -6.33
C LEU A 84 4.94 -19.97 -7.35
N PHE A 85 5.56 -20.29 -8.49
CA PHE A 85 5.83 -19.32 -9.56
C PHE A 85 4.56 -18.56 -10.00
N GLU A 86 3.46 -19.28 -10.21
CA GLU A 86 2.17 -18.67 -10.62
C GLU A 86 1.64 -17.68 -9.62
N PHE A 87 1.74 -17.98 -8.31
CA PHE A 87 1.36 -17.05 -7.25
C PHE A 87 2.24 -15.79 -7.28
N LYS A 88 3.57 -15.96 -7.39
CA LYS A 88 4.51 -14.83 -7.45
C LYS A 88 4.21 -13.93 -8.65
N ARG A 89 3.98 -14.52 -9.82
CA ARG A 89 3.59 -13.80 -11.04
C ARG A 89 2.30 -13.01 -10.85
N GLY A 90 1.27 -13.64 -10.30
CA GLY A 90 -0.02 -12.99 -9.99
C GLY A 90 0.12 -11.84 -9.00
N PHE A 91 0.95 -12.01 -7.97
CA PHE A 91 1.25 -10.99 -6.97
C PHE A 91 1.92 -9.76 -7.61
N PHE A 92 2.98 -9.96 -8.39
CA PHE A 92 3.67 -8.86 -9.06
C PHE A 92 2.77 -8.14 -10.05
N ASN A 93 2.03 -8.87 -10.90
CA ASN A 93 1.09 -8.29 -11.85
C ASN A 93 0.01 -7.45 -11.14
N SER A 94 -0.46 -7.90 -9.97
CA SER A 94 -1.43 -7.16 -9.17
C SER A 94 -0.85 -5.84 -8.65
N ILE A 95 0.40 -5.82 -8.14
CA ILE A 95 1.08 -4.59 -7.71
C ILE A 95 1.23 -3.64 -8.89
N ILE A 96 1.71 -4.13 -10.04
CA ILE A 96 1.91 -3.33 -11.25
C ILE A 96 0.61 -2.67 -11.71
N SER A 97 -0.48 -3.43 -11.78
CA SER A 97 -1.80 -2.91 -12.17
C SER A 97 -2.28 -1.81 -11.23
N GLN A 98 -2.17 -2.02 -9.92
CA GLN A 98 -2.56 -1.06 -8.89
C GLN A 98 -1.69 0.20 -8.92
N THR A 99 -0.37 0.05 -9.07
CA THR A 99 0.59 1.16 -9.21
C THR A 99 0.28 2.01 -10.45
N THR A 100 -0.03 1.36 -11.56
CA THR A 100 -0.42 2.05 -12.80
C THR A 100 -1.70 2.88 -12.61
N HIS A 101 -2.67 2.34 -11.87
CA HIS A 101 -3.89 3.07 -11.52
C HIS A 101 -3.59 4.29 -10.64
N LEU A 102 -2.77 4.15 -9.60
CA LEU A 102 -2.35 5.28 -8.75
C LEU A 102 -1.66 6.38 -9.54
N LYS A 103 -0.71 6.00 -10.41
CA LYS A 103 0.02 6.96 -11.26
C LYS A 103 -0.89 7.78 -12.17
N LYS A 104 -1.95 7.16 -12.72
CA LYS A 104 -2.93 7.86 -13.54
C LYS A 104 -3.80 8.84 -12.75
N ASN A 105 -4.07 8.54 -11.48
CA ASN A 105 -5.03 9.26 -10.66
C ASN A 105 -4.43 10.31 -9.71
N ILE A 106 -3.12 10.26 -9.44
CA ILE A 106 -2.46 11.19 -8.50
C ILE A 106 -2.66 12.66 -8.86
N LYS A 107 -2.77 13.00 -10.14
CA LYS A 107 -2.99 14.36 -10.61
C LYS A 107 -4.34 14.95 -10.19
N PHE A 108 -5.31 14.11 -9.85
CA PHE A 108 -6.64 14.51 -9.39
C PHE A 108 -6.74 14.61 -7.86
N GLU A 109 -5.75 14.07 -7.11
CA GLU A 109 -5.73 14.17 -5.66
C GLU A 109 -5.37 15.60 -5.24
N LYS A 110 -6.16 16.18 -4.34
CA LYS A 110 -5.94 17.55 -3.83
C LYS A 110 -5.33 17.54 -2.43
N ASP A 111 -5.58 16.49 -1.66
CA ASP A 111 -5.08 16.34 -0.30
C ASP A 111 -3.59 15.97 -0.33
N ASN A 112 -2.74 16.82 0.27
CA ASN A 112 -1.29 16.64 0.31
C ASN A 112 -0.88 15.40 1.11
N LEU A 113 -1.58 15.04 2.19
CA LEU A 113 -1.28 13.83 2.96
C LEU A 113 -1.54 12.58 2.12
N LYS A 114 -2.66 12.53 1.41
CA LYS A 114 -2.95 11.44 0.48
C LYS A 114 -1.94 11.39 -0.67
N LYS A 115 -1.50 12.54 -1.20
CA LYS A 115 -0.43 12.57 -2.20
C LYS A 115 0.87 11.97 -1.69
N ILE A 116 1.28 12.29 -0.46
CA ILE A 116 2.47 11.70 0.17
C ILE A 116 2.33 10.18 0.26
N GLU A 117 1.18 9.66 0.67
CA GLU A 117 0.91 8.22 0.74
C GLU A 117 0.99 7.56 -0.64
N ILE A 118 0.40 8.18 -1.68
CA ILE A 118 0.48 7.70 -3.07
C ILE A 118 1.93 7.69 -3.57
N LEU A 119 2.66 8.78 -3.35
CA LEU A 119 4.06 8.91 -3.80
C LEU A 119 4.96 7.90 -3.10
N THR A 120 4.73 7.61 -1.82
CA THR A 120 5.43 6.53 -1.09
C THR A 120 5.20 5.17 -1.77
N ALA A 121 3.95 4.85 -2.13
CA ALA A 121 3.65 3.61 -2.85
C ALA A 121 4.30 3.55 -4.24
N LEU A 122 4.31 4.66 -4.99
CA LEU A 122 4.97 4.77 -6.29
C LEU A 122 6.49 4.63 -6.17
N LEU A 123 7.10 5.26 -5.16
CA LEU A 123 8.53 5.18 -4.88
C LEU A 123 8.95 3.74 -4.61
N LEU A 124 8.28 3.06 -3.67
CA LEU A 124 8.56 1.67 -3.35
C LEU A 124 8.39 0.74 -4.55
N SER A 125 7.35 0.95 -5.35
CA SER A 125 7.14 0.15 -6.56
C SER A 125 8.25 0.38 -7.60
N GLY A 126 8.75 1.60 -7.74
CA GLY A 126 9.87 1.93 -8.62
C GLY A 126 11.21 1.34 -8.15
N LEU A 127 11.41 1.16 -6.84
CA LEU A 127 12.58 0.48 -6.28
C LEU A 127 12.56 -1.03 -6.54
N VAL A 128 11.39 -1.66 -6.44
CA VAL A 128 11.24 -3.11 -6.57
C VAL A 128 11.22 -3.56 -8.03
N PHE A 129 10.63 -2.77 -8.92
CA PHE A 129 10.47 -3.12 -10.34
C PHE A 129 11.34 -2.21 -11.21
N LYS A 130 12.45 -2.75 -11.74
CA LYS A 130 13.40 -2.00 -12.60
C LYS A 130 12.74 -1.32 -13.79
N GLU A 131 11.74 -1.94 -14.39
CA GLU A 131 10.95 -1.41 -15.52
C GLU A 131 10.16 -0.15 -15.14
N TYR A 132 9.97 0.10 -13.84
CA TYR A 132 9.25 1.23 -13.27
C TYR A 132 10.16 2.25 -12.56
N ASP A 133 11.49 2.22 -12.82
CA ASP A 133 12.47 3.17 -12.26
C ASP A 133 12.04 4.64 -12.42
N ASN A 134 11.35 4.97 -13.50
CA ASN A 134 10.79 6.30 -13.69
C ASN A 134 9.76 6.69 -12.61
N ASN A 135 9.05 5.71 -12.02
CA ASN A 135 8.13 5.98 -10.90
C ASN A 135 8.91 6.41 -9.66
N PHE A 136 10.07 5.81 -9.41
CA PHE A 136 10.97 6.21 -8.33
C PHE A 136 11.42 7.67 -8.51
N LYS A 137 11.98 8.02 -9.67
CA LYS A 137 12.48 9.38 -9.96
C LYS A 137 11.39 10.46 -9.82
N ILE A 138 10.21 10.17 -10.37
CA ILE A 138 9.07 11.10 -10.27
C ILE A 138 8.63 11.23 -8.82
N ALA A 139 8.50 10.11 -8.09
CA ALA A 139 8.03 10.12 -6.72
C ALA A 139 8.98 10.87 -5.78
N VAL A 140 10.30 10.67 -5.90
CA VAL A 140 11.30 11.42 -5.13
C VAL A 140 11.14 12.91 -5.36
N LYS A 141 11.14 13.36 -6.62
CA LYS A 141 11.02 14.78 -6.99
C LYS A 141 9.74 15.42 -6.43
N GLU A 142 8.62 14.75 -6.56
CA GLU A 142 7.34 15.28 -6.08
C GLU A 142 7.23 15.23 -4.56
N LEU A 143 7.78 14.20 -3.89
CA LEU A 143 7.86 14.15 -2.42
C LEU A 143 8.71 15.28 -1.86
N GLU A 144 9.91 15.53 -2.41
CA GLU A 144 10.76 16.66 -2.00
C GLU A 144 10.03 17.99 -2.10
N LYS A 145 9.32 18.21 -3.21
CA LYS A 145 8.51 19.42 -3.41
C LYS A 145 7.38 19.55 -2.39
N LEU A 146 6.64 18.45 -2.14
CA LEU A 146 5.55 18.46 -1.16
C LEU A 146 6.07 18.69 0.26
N VAL A 147 7.16 18.03 0.66
CA VAL A 147 7.76 18.18 1.99
C VAL A 147 8.23 19.61 2.22
N LYS A 148 8.92 20.23 1.24
CA LYS A 148 9.33 21.65 1.34
C LYS A 148 8.17 22.61 1.55
N ASN A 149 7.00 22.30 0.99
CA ASN A 149 5.80 23.13 1.11
C ASN A 149 4.90 22.73 2.29
N PHE A 150 5.23 21.66 3.00
CA PHE A 150 4.45 21.14 4.12
C PHE A 150 4.90 21.71 5.47
N PHE A 151 6.19 22.04 5.58
CA PHE A 151 6.81 22.54 6.79
C PHE A 151 7.15 24.03 6.67
N ASP A 152 7.07 24.74 7.82
CA ASP A 152 7.62 26.08 7.94
C ASP A 152 9.14 26.07 8.14
N VAL A 153 9.73 27.24 8.32
CA VAL A 153 11.18 27.43 8.54
C VAL A 153 11.68 26.82 9.85
N GLU A 154 10.80 26.61 10.82
CA GLU A 154 11.10 25.99 12.12
C GLU A 154 10.92 24.47 12.08
N GLY A 155 10.45 23.90 10.98
CA GLY A 155 10.21 22.45 10.79
C GLY A 155 8.86 21.96 11.34
N PHE A 156 7.91 22.85 11.58
CA PHE A 156 6.54 22.48 11.97
C PHE A 156 5.63 22.39 10.77
N PRO A 157 4.66 21.46 10.76
CA PRO A 157 3.64 21.44 9.71
C PRO A 157 2.87 22.77 9.68
N LEU A 158 2.62 23.31 8.50
CA LEU A 158 1.82 24.52 8.33
C LEU A 158 0.40 24.40 8.90
N SER A 159 -0.14 23.16 8.96
CA SER A 159 -1.43 22.86 9.59
C SER A 159 -1.41 22.98 11.12
N ARG A 160 -0.21 23.04 11.74
CA ARG A 160 -0.01 22.97 13.20
C ARG A 160 -0.63 21.73 13.86
N ASN A 161 -0.96 20.71 13.08
CA ASN A 161 -1.54 19.46 13.56
C ASN A 161 -0.42 18.41 13.80
N PRO A 162 -0.18 17.99 15.05
CA PRO A 162 0.83 16.96 15.34
C PRO A 162 0.57 15.61 14.62
N SER A 163 -0.69 15.26 14.37
CA SER A 163 -1.03 14.04 13.65
C SER A 163 -0.52 14.05 12.20
N ASP A 164 -0.51 15.21 11.55
CA ASP A 164 0.00 15.38 10.20
C ASP A 164 1.52 15.21 10.19
N LEU A 165 2.22 15.73 11.21
CA LEU A 165 3.67 15.51 11.38
C LEU A 165 4.00 14.02 11.49
N VAL A 166 3.31 13.31 12.38
CA VAL A 166 3.52 11.85 12.56
C VAL A 166 3.24 11.09 11.27
N PHE A 167 2.17 11.46 10.57
CA PHE A 167 1.83 10.84 9.28
C PHE A 167 2.93 11.03 8.24
N VAL A 168 3.42 12.26 8.06
CA VAL A 168 4.47 12.57 7.08
C VAL A 168 5.78 11.87 7.45
N LEU A 169 6.22 11.97 8.72
CA LEU A 169 7.44 11.32 9.19
C LEU A 169 7.41 9.80 8.98
N LYS A 170 6.28 9.15 9.26
CA LYS A 170 6.10 7.72 8.97
C LYS A 170 6.40 7.38 7.51
N HIS A 171 5.86 8.16 6.56
CA HIS A 171 6.07 7.90 5.14
C HIS A 171 7.50 8.21 4.70
N LEU A 172 8.12 9.27 5.23
CA LEU A 172 9.52 9.60 4.94
C LEU A 172 10.48 8.52 5.46
N ILE A 173 10.22 7.95 6.65
CA ILE A 173 11.00 6.83 7.20
C ILE A 173 10.89 5.59 6.31
N ILE A 174 9.71 5.32 5.76
CA ILE A 174 9.50 4.21 4.82
C ILE A 174 10.27 4.42 3.50
N CYS A 175 10.46 5.67 3.09
CA CYS A 175 11.18 6.04 1.86
C CYS A 175 12.72 6.08 2.04
N LYS A 176 13.25 6.03 3.25
CA LYS A 176 14.68 6.06 3.58
C LYS A 176 15.35 4.73 3.31
#